data_98a7768dec8806dac4f97ccdbb34bdef
#
_entry.id   98a7768dec8806dac4f97ccdbb34bdef
#
_cell.length_a   1.000
_cell.length_b   1.000
_cell.length_c   1.000
_cell.angle_alpha   90.00
_cell.angle_beta   90.00
_cell.angle_gamma   90.00
#
_symmetry.space_group_name_H-M   'P 1'
#
loop_
_entity.id
_entity.type
_entity.pdbx_description
1 polymer ?
#
loop_
_entity_poly.entity_id
_entity_poly.type
_entity_poly.pdbx_seq_one_letter_code
_entity_poly.pdbx_strand_id
1 'polypeptide(L)'
;MISVSTLITNIGELVTNAPDADDGGPFAGPGPFAAIADAALVVEDGRVAWSGPASRAPAADEMADCGGRAVLPGFVDSHAHLVFAGERSAEFAARMAGTPYHAGGIRSTVAATRQASDGQLRANAGRLAAEMLRQGTTTLECKSGYGLTVDDERRSVAAAAGITREVTFLGAHVVPPEFESDPGAYVDLVCGPMLAACAPQARWIDVFCERGAFGADEARAVLAAGRAAGLMPRVHANQLGPGPGVQLAVEAGAASADHCTYLTDADVDALAAGATVATLLPGVEFSTRQPYPDARRLLDAGVTVAIATDCNPGSCFTSSMPLCIALAVREMRLTTQEAVWAATAGGAHALRRADVGHLGVGASADLILLDGPSHAYLAYRPGVPLIATVWREGELAAGAMPTA
;
A
#
# COMPACT_ATOMS: atom_id res chain seq x y z
N MET A 1 31.26 11.62 -11.54
CA MET A 1 30.89 12.62 -10.52
C MET A 1 31.33 12.01 -9.19
N ILE A 2 31.91 12.80 -8.28
CA ILE A 2 32.20 12.31 -6.92
C ILE A 2 30.86 12.22 -6.23
N SER A 3 30.52 11.05 -5.66
CA SER A 3 29.31 10.87 -4.87
C SER A 3 29.41 11.73 -3.61
N VAL A 4 28.35 12.45 -3.27
CA VAL A 4 28.24 13.23 -2.03
C VAL A 4 27.52 12.36 -1.02
N SER A 5 28.17 12.11 0.12
CA SER A 5 27.59 11.37 1.23
C SER A 5 26.97 12.32 2.26
N THR A 6 25.81 11.95 2.81
CA THR A 6 25.11 12.74 3.85
C THR A 6 24.97 11.94 5.14
N LEU A 7 25.51 12.45 6.23
CA LEU A 7 25.30 11.94 7.58
C LEU A 7 24.01 12.54 8.17
N ILE A 8 23.03 11.72 8.43
CA ILE A 8 21.83 12.05 9.20
C ILE A 8 22.11 11.64 10.65
N THR A 9 22.18 12.61 11.55
CA THR A 9 22.68 12.42 12.92
C THR A 9 21.73 12.99 13.98
N ASN A 10 22.09 12.81 15.26
CA ASN A 10 21.26 13.21 16.40
C ASN A 10 19.83 12.64 16.30
N ILE A 11 19.77 11.35 15.92
CA ILE A 11 18.51 10.59 15.81
C ILE A 11 18.25 9.97 17.16
N GLY A 12 17.16 10.39 17.85
CA GLY A 12 16.78 9.84 19.15
C GLY A 12 16.33 8.37 19.06
N GLU A 13 15.56 8.03 18.02
CA GLU A 13 15.15 6.67 17.69
C GLU A 13 15.24 6.45 16.18
N LEU A 14 16.09 5.53 15.74
CA LEU A 14 16.16 5.09 14.35
C LEU A 14 15.48 3.72 14.21
N VAL A 15 14.32 3.68 13.55
CA VAL A 15 13.67 2.42 13.16
C VAL A 15 14.33 1.95 11.88
N THR A 16 14.97 0.80 11.89
CA THR A 16 15.64 0.26 10.70
C THR A 16 14.80 -0.78 9.97
N ASN A 17 14.07 -1.64 10.67
CA ASN A 17 13.40 -2.82 10.13
C ASN A 17 14.30 -3.63 9.18
N ALA A 18 15.63 -3.57 9.41
CA ALA A 18 16.61 -4.26 8.57
C ALA A 18 16.43 -5.77 8.72
N PRO A 19 16.30 -6.52 7.61
CA PRO A 19 16.24 -7.97 7.68
C PRO A 19 17.58 -8.51 8.18
N ASP A 20 17.55 -9.53 9.02
CA ASP A 20 18.75 -10.26 9.40
C ASP A 20 19.25 -11.15 8.25
N ALA A 21 20.55 -11.31 8.13
CA ALA A 21 21.16 -12.10 7.05
C ALA A 21 20.74 -13.58 7.06
N ASP A 22 20.26 -14.07 8.20
CA ASP A 22 19.89 -15.48 8.45
C ASP A 22 18.38 -15.76 8.35
N ASP A 23 17.53 -14.76 8.04
CA ASP A 23 16.06 -14.87 8.06
C ASP A 23 15.42 -15.66 6.90
N GLY A 24 16.18 -16.49 6.18
CA GLY A 24 15.63 -17.38 5.14
C GLY A 24 15.22 -16.66 3.83
N GLY A 25 15.57 -15.40 3.70
CA GLY A 25 15.31 -14.59 2.48
C GLY A 25 14.37 -13.40 2.71
N PRO A 26 14.32 -12.48 1.76
CA PRO A 26 13.66 -11.16 1.95
C PRO A 26 12.14 -11.19 2.14
N PHE A 27 11.49 -12.37 2.05
CA PHE A 27 10.03 -12.52 2.19
C PHE A 27 9.64 -13.75 3.02
N ALA A 28 10.51 -14.22 3.91
CA ALA A 28 10.34 -15.48 4.64
C ALA A 28 9.39 -15.38 5.87
N GLY A 29 8.62 -14.30 6.01
CA GLY A 29 7.69 -14.12 7.13
C GLY A 29 7.75 -12.70 7.71
N PRO A 30 7.04 -12.44 8.81
CA PRO A 30 7.15 -11.15 9.51
C PRO A 30 8.55 -11.01 10.09
N GLY A 31 9.31 -10.03 9.59
CA GLY A 31 10.63 -9.70 10.14
C GLY A 31 10.54 -8.97 11.50
N PRO A 32 11.67 -8.84 12.21
CA PRO A 32 11.69 -8.14 13.48
C PRO A 32 11.51 -6.63 13.30
N PHE A 33 10.80 -6.00 14.23
CA PHE A 33 10.89 -4.55 14.41
C PHE A 33 12.25 -4.24 15.05
N ALA A 34 13.09 -3.49 14.34
CA ALA A 34 14.41 -3.11 14.80
C ALA A 34 14.51 -1.59 14.99
N ALA A 35 14.92 -1.14 16.16
CA ALA A 35 15.14 0.27 16.47
C ALA A 35 16.44 0.46 17.25
N ILE A 36 17.17 1.54 16.97
CA ILE A 36 18.43 1.93 17.60
C ILE A 36 18.24 3.29 18.25
N ALA A 37 18.55 3.39 19.55
CA ALA A 37 18.58 4.67 20.25
C ALA A 37 19.90 5.40 20.01
N ASP A 38 19.89 6.74 20.08
CA ASP A 38 21.07 7.60 19.89
C ASP A 38 21.85 7.23 18.61
N ALA A 39 21.15 7.26 17.50
CA ALA A 39 21.59 6.68 16.24
C ALA A 39 22.03 7.75 15.21
N ALA A 40 22.65 7.23 14.16
CA ALA A 40 22.94 7.97 12.93
C ALA A 40 22.81 7.04 11.71
N LEU A 41 22.69 7.63 10.54
CA LEU A 41 22.59 6.93 9.25
C LEU A 41 23.39 7.71 8.20
N VAL A 42 24.08 7.00 7.31
CA VAL A 42 24.78 7.62 6.17
C VAL A 42 24.08 7.22 4.88
N VAL A 43 23.78 8.21 4.07
CA VAL A 43 23.23 8.06 2.72
C VAL A 43 24.31 8.38 1.70
N GLU A 44 24.45 7.52 0.68
CA GLU A 44 25.33 7.69 -0.46
C GLU A 44 24.66 7.10 -1.70
N ASP A 45 24.69 7.80 -2.83
CA ASP A 45 24.07 7.39 -4.10
C ASP A 45 22.59 6.96 -3.97
N GLY A 46 21.83 7.67 -3.14
CA GLY A 46 20.40 7.36 -2.91
C GLY A 46 20.13 6.10 -2.09
N ARG A 47 21.17 5.53 -1.47
CA ARG A 47 21.07 4.30 -0.65
C ARG A 47 21.62 4.51 0.74
N VAL A 48 21.16 3.65 1.65
CA VAL A 48 21.74 3.55 3.00
C VAL A 48 23.12 2.91 2.90
N ALA A 49 24.17 3.70 3.13
CA ALA A 49 25.54 3.21 3.15
C ALA A 49 25.94 2.65 4.52
N TRP A 50 25.35 3.21 5.60
CA TRP A 50 25.60 2.77 6.96
C TRP A 50 24.44 3.20 7.88
N SER A 51 24.12 2.40 8.89
CA SER A 51 23.21 2.74 9.99
C SER A 51 23.68 2.11 11.28
N GLY A 52 23.54 2.82 12.42
CA GLY A 52 23.97 2.31 13.72
C GLY A 52 24.03 3.37 14.81
N PRO A 53 24.63 3.04 15.98
CA PRO A 53 24.85 4.01 17.07
C PRO A 53 25.64 5.21 16.62
N ALA A 54 25.21 6.44 16.96
CA ALA A 54 25.86 7.69 16.54
C ALA A 54 27.35 7.77 16.88
N SER A 55 27.76 7.14 17.98
CA SER A 55 29.18 7.07 18.42
C SER A 55 30.09 6.29 17.46
N ARG A 56 29.53 5.57 16.50
CA ARG A 56 30.26 4.78 15.48
C ARG A 56 30.06 5.31 14.07
N ALA A 57 29.36 6.46 13.92
CA ALA A 57 29.06 7.01 12.60
C ALA A 57 30.37 7.35 11.85
N PRO A 58 30.49 6.94 10.58
CA PRO A 58 31.63 7.36 9.74
C PRO A 58 31.47 8.85 9.39
N ALA A 59 32.56 9.46 8.97
CA ALA A 59 32.52 10.82 8.41
C ALA A 59 31.76 10.83 7.06
N ALA A 60 31.11 11.94 6.77
CA ALA A 60 30.42 12.18 5.50
C ALA A 60 30.67 13.62 5.04
N ASP A 61 30.34 13.94 3.77
CA ASP A 61 30.57 15.24 3.16
C ASP A 61 29.60 16.31 3.68
N GLU A 62 28.35 15.91 3.93
CA GLU A 62 27.26 16.76 4.43
C GLU A 62 26.65 16.19 5.70
N MET A 63 25.91 17.03 6.45
CA MET A 63 25.27 16.61 7.71
C MET A 63 23.88 17.24 7.84
N ALA A 64 22.93 16.40 8.32
CA ALA A 64 21.57 16.80 8.71
C ALA A 64 21.33 16.42 10.16
N ASP A 65 20.99 17.38 11.04
CA ASP A 65 20.74 17.16 12.47
C ASP A 65 19.26 16.96 12.74
N CYS A 66 18.88 15.79 13.21
CA CYS A 66 17.48 15.44 13.52
C CYS A 66 16.97 16.01 14.86
N GLY A 67 17.80 16.59 15.70
CA GLY A 67 17.40 17.21 16.96
C GLY A 67 16.79 16.25 17.98
N GLY A 68 17.26 15.01 18.04
CA GLY A 68 16.76 13.96 18.94
C GLY A 68 15.41 13.35 18.54
N ARG A 69 14.91 13.67 17.34
CA ARG A 69 13.63 13.14 16.80
C ARG A 69 13.80 11.73 16.23
N ALA A 70 12.66 11.06 16.01
CA ALA A 70 12.64 9.72 15.43
C ALA A 70 12.76 9.77 13.90
N VAL A 71 13.55 8.82 13.35
CA VAL A 71 13.65 8.55 11.91
C VAL A 71 13.18 7.14 11.63
N LEU A 72 12.32 6.98 10.63
CA LEU A 72 11.74 5.70 10.21
C LEU A 72 11.96 5.49 8.70
N PRO A 73 11.86 4.24 8.21
CA PRO A 73 11.69 4.01 6.77
C PRO A 73 10.47 4.75 6.24
N GLY A 74 10.52 5.23 5.01
CA GLY A 74 9.34 5.75 4.31
C GLY A 74 8.25 4.69 4.25
N PHE A 75 6.98 5.11 4.39
CA PHE A 75 5.86 4.20 4.30
C PHE A 75 5.73 3.62 2.90
N VAL A 76 5.31 2.35 2.85
CA VAL A 76 5.04 1.62 1.62
C VAL A 76 3.54 1.33 1.56
N ASP A 77 2.83 2.08 0.74
CA ASP A 77 1.40 1.90 0.52
C ASP A 77 1.16 0.90 -0.61
N SER A 78 0.82 -0.32 -0.24
CA SER A 78 0.69 -1.42 -1.18
C SER A 78 -0.70 -1.57 -1.81
N HIS A 79 -1.64 -0.62 -1.57
CA HIS A 79 -3.00 -0.70 -2.11
C HIS A 79 -3.66 0.68 -2.19
N ALA A 80 -3.77 1.24 -3.39
CA ALA A 80 -4.44 2.52 -3.62
C ALA A 80 -5.06 2.61 -5.03
N HIS A 81 -6.15 3.40 -5.15
CA HIS A 81 -6.90 3.62 -6.39
C HIS A 81 -6.91 5.12 -6.75
N LEU A 82 -5.75 5.67 -7.10
CA LEU A 82 -5.60 7.12 -7.29
C LEU A 82 -6.11 7.63 -8.65
N VAL A 83 -6.34 6.71 -9.61
CA VAL A 83 -6.79 7.08 -10.97
C VAL A 83 -8.30 7.01 -11.06
N PHE A 84 -8.95 8.11 -10.78
CA PHE A 84 -10.39 8.27 -10.88
C PHE A 84 -10.77 9.73 -11.13
N ALA A 85 -12.04 9.95 -11.49
CA ALA A 85 -12.71 11.26 -11.48
C ALA A 85 -14.07 11.17 -10.77
N GLY A 86 -14.63 12.31 -10.46
CA GLY A 86 -15.88 12.41 -9.71
C GLY A 86 -15.64 12.54 -8.19
N GLU A 87 -16.76 12.64 -7.48
CA GLU A 87 -16.79 12.95 -6.04
C GLU A 87 -17.94 12.15 -5.40
N ARG A 88 -17.73 11.62 -4.19
CA ARG A 88 -18.68 10.73 -3.50
C ARG A 88 -18.96 11.14 -2.05
N SER A 89 -18.70 12.39 -1.66
CA SER A 89 -18.96 12.88 -0.29
C SER A 89 -20.43 12.81 0.10
N ALA A 90 -21.35 13.00 -0.82
CA ALA A 90 -22.79 12.85 -0.57
C ALA A 90 -23.16 11.40 -0.20
N GLU A 91 -22.54 10.41 -0.84
CA GLU A 91 -22.72 8.99 -0.47
C GLU A 91 -22.12 8.70 0.93
N PHE A 92 -20.95 9.24 1.21
CA PHE A 92 -20.35 9.15 2.55
C PHE A 92 -21.28 9.77 3.61
N ALA A 93 -21.82 10.97 3.37
CA ALA A 93 -22.76 11.63 4.30
C ALA A 93 -24.03 10.79 4.52
N ALA A 94 -24.61 10.21 3.47
CA ALA A 94 -25.78 9.33 3.56
C ALA A 94 -25.46 8.07 4.40
N ARG A 95 -24.28 7.47 4.21
CA ARG A 95 -23.78 6.34 4.99
C ARG A 95 -23.63 6.69 6.47
N MET A 96 -23.08 7.87 6.77
CA MET A 96 -22.98 8.35 8.16
C MET A 96 -24.36 8.62 8.78
N ALA A 97 -25.37 8.93 7.96
CA ALA A 97 -26.76 9.07 8.40
C ALA A 97 -27.53 7.73 8.52
N GLY A 98 -26.88 6.59 8.26
CA GLY A 98 -27.45 5.25 8.47
C GLY A 98 -27.83 4.48 7.21
N THR A 99 -27.56 5.01 6.01
CA THR A 99 -27.71 4.24 4.77
C THR A 99 -26.59 3.18 4.70
N PRO A 100 -26.92 1.88 4.56
CA PRO A 100 -25.90 0.83 4.47
C PRO A 100 -24.96 1.01 3.29
N TYR A 101 -23.67 0.67 3.48
CA TYR A 101 -22.74 0.62 2.36
C TYR A 101 -23.07 -0.53 1.41
N HIS A 102 -23.02 -0.24 0.12
CA HIS A 102 -23.07 -1.24 -0.94
C HIS A 102 -22.20 -0.81 -2.11
N ALA A 103 -21.63 -1.76 -2.84
CA ALA A 103 -20.68 -1.50 -3.92
C ALA A 103 -21.27 -0.81 -5.15
N GLY A 104 -22.58 -0.59 -5.22
CA GLY A 104 -23.28 0.02 -6.38
C GLY A 104 -22.85 1.45 -6.70
N GLY A 105 -22.30 2.19 -5.74
CA GLY A 105 -21.81 3.56 -5.94
C GLY A 105 -20.60 3.67 -6.87
N ILE A 106 -19.87 2.59 -7.15
CA ILE A 106 -18.74 2.58 -8.08
C ILE A 106 -19.13 3.04 -9.49
N ARG A 107 -20.38 2.81 -9.90
CA ARG A 107 -20.90 3.20 -11.24
C ARG A 107 -20.78 4.69 -11.50
N SER A 108 -20.99 5.53 -10.49
CA SER A 108 -20.84 6.99 -10.62
C SER A 108 -19.38 7.38 -10.86
N THR A 109 -18.44 6.74 -10.17
CA THR A 109 -17.00 6.93 -10.39
C THR A 109 -16.58 6.46 -11.78
N VAL A 110 -17.07 5.31 -12.24
CA VAL A 110 -16.80 4.79 -13.59
C VAL A 110 -17.29 5.79 -14.65
N ALA A 111 -18.54 6.26 -14.54
CA ALA A 111 -19.09 7.22 -15.49
C ALA A 111 -18.28 8.52 -15.54
N ALA A 112 -17.88 9.06 -14.39
CA ALA A 112 -17.06 10.27 -14.32
C ALA A 112 -15.64 10.04 -14.87
N THR A 113 -15.01 8.89 -14.58
CA THR A 113 -13.67 8.56 -15.04
C THR A 113 -13.61 8.40 -16.55
N ARG A 114 -14.60 7.74 -17.16
CA ARG A 114 -14.72 7.62 -18.63
C ARG A 114 -14.87 8.97 -19.32
N GLN A 115 -15.56 9.94 -18.68
CA GLN A 115 -15.74 11.29 -19.22
C GLN A 115 -14.53 12.21 -19.01
N ALA A 116 -13.68 11.91 -18.05
CA ALA A 116 -12.51 12.72 -17.74
C ALA A 116 -11.45 12.63 -18.84
N SER A 117 -10.77 13.74 -19.11
CA SER A 117 -9.59 13.75 -19.98
C SER A 117 -8.38 13.08 -19.31
N ASP A 118 -7.43 12.62 -20.12
CA ASP A 118 -6.16 12.07 -19.61
C ASP A 118 -5.41 13.07 -18.73
N GLY A 119 -5.48 14.37 -19.05
CA GLY A 119 -4.90 15.43 -18.25
C GLY A 119 -5.53 15.52 -16.86
N GLN A 120 -6.84 15.39 -16.75
CA GLN A 120 -7.56 15.41 -15.47
C GLN A 120 -7.22 14.17 -14.63
N LEU A 121 -7.18 12.97 -15.22
CA LEU A 121 -6.81 11.74 -14.51
C LEU A 121 -5.38 11.82 -13.97
N ARG A 122 -4.41 12.23 -14.79
CA ARG A 122 -3.02 12.42 -14.37
C ARG A 122 -2.87 13.48 -13.28
N ALA A 123 -3.57 14.61 -13.41
CA ALA A 123 -3.51 15.69 -12.43
C ALA A 123 -4.07 15.25 -11.06
N ASN A 124 -5.19 14.51 -11.04
CA ASN A 124 -5.76 14.00 -9.80
C ASN A 124 -4.85 12.95 -9.14
N ALA A 125 -4.37 11.98 -9.91
CA ALA A 125 -3.45 10.94 -9.41
C ALA A 125 -2.15 11.57 -8.87
N GLY A 126 -1.56 12.52 -9.59
CA GLY A 126 -0.35 13.24 -9.15
C GLY A 126 -0.58 14.07 -7.89
N ARG A 127 -1.74 14.72 -7.75
CA ARG A 127 -2.10 15.47 -6.54
C ARG A 127 -2.20 14.54 -5.32
N LEU A 128 -2.87 13.40 -5.45
CA LEU A 128 -3.02 12.41 -4.37
C LEU A 128 -1.67 11.75 -4.02
N ALA A 129 -0.86 11.39 -5.01
CA ALA A 129 0.49 10.87 -4.77
C ALA A 129 1.38 11.88 -4.02
N ALA A 130 1.29 13.17 -4.36
CA ALA A 130 1.99 14.22 -3.64
C ALA A 130 1.44 14.46 -2.22
N GLU A 131 0.15 14.23 -1.99
CA GLU A 131 -0.43 14.21 -0.64
C GLU A 131 0.14 13.05 0.19
N MET A 132 0.16 11.83 -0.37
CA MET A 132 0.74 10.64 0.28
C MET A 132 2.22 10.85 0.60
N LEU A 133 3.00 11.44 -0.31
CA LEU A 133 4.41 11.74 -0.08
C LEU A 133 4.60 12.69 1.12
N ARG A 134 3.80 13.75 1.21
CA ARG A 134 3.85 14.67 2.37
C ARG A 134 3.43 14.00 3.69
N GLN A 135 2.70 12.88 3.61
CA GLN A 135 2.31 12.05 4.74
C GLN A 135 3.29 10.90 5.01
N GLY A 136 4.45 10.90 4.31
CA GLY A 136 5.54 9.94 4.54
C GLY A 136 5.53 8.70 3.65
N THR A 137 4.59 8.56 2.72
CA THR A 137 4.57 7.44 1.77
C THR A 137 5.55 7.71 0.63
N THR A 138 6.65 6.96 0.57
CA THR A 138 7.71 7.08 -0.45
C THR A 138 7.53 6.09 -1.60
N THR A 139 6.94 4.93 -1.30
CA THR A 139 6.59 3.90 -2.29
C THR A 139 5.08 3.67 -2.24
N LEU A 140 4.43 3.69 -3.40
CA LEU A 140 2.99 3.44 -3.51
C LEU A 140 2.67 2.53 -4.70
N GLU A 141 1.67 1.69 -4.53
CA GLU A 141 1.00 0.95 -5.60
C GLU A 141 -0.22 1.75 -6.08
N CYS A 142 -0.54 1.67 -7.37
CA CYS A 142 -1.70 2.34 -7.92
C CYS A 142 -2.44 1.46 -8.92
N LYS A 143 -3.74 1.29 -8.68
CA LYS A 143 -4.63 0.46 -9.49
C LYS A 143 -5.39 1.28 -10.52
N SER A 144 -5.68 0.65 -11.66
CA SER A 144 -6.78 1.04 -12.55
C SER A 144 -8.14 0.55 -11.98
N GLY A 145 -9.16 0.31 -12.78
CA GLY A 145 -10.40 -0.35 -12.34
C GLY A 145 -11.63 0.55 -12.31
N TYR A 146 -11.52 1.79 -12.75
CA TYR A 146 -12.65 2.68 -12.94
C TYR A 146 -12.92 3.00 -14.42
N GLY A 147 -12.19 2.40 -15.35
CA GLY A 147 -12.43 2.52 -16.78
C GLY A 147 -13.44 1.49 -17.29
N LEU A 148 -13.17 0.24 -17.03
CA LEU A 148 -13.96 -0.96 -17.37
C LEU A 148 -14.26 -1.10 -18.89
N THR A 149 -13.45 -0.44 -19.73
CA THR A 149 -13.36 -0.64 -21.19
C THR A 149 -11.90 -0.78 -21.56
N VAL A 150 -11.59 -1.31 -22.75
CA VAL A 150 -10.19 -1.49 -23.18
C VAL A 150 -9.44 -0.15 -23.17
N ASP A 151 -10.04 0.89 -23.75
CA ASP A 151 -9.39 2.20 -23.87
C ASP A 151 -9.30 2.92 -22.53
N ASP A 152 -10.35 2.87 -21.69
CA ASP A 152 -10.35 3.60 -20.44
C ASP A 152 -9.45 2.92 -19.38
N GLU A 153 -9.36 1.58 -19.36
CA GLU A 153 -8.39 0.87 -18.50
C GLU A 153 -6.95 1.16 -18.95
N ARG A 154 -6.67 1.13 -20.25
CA ARG A 154 -5.35 1.50 -20.79
C ARG A 154 -4.96 2.94 -20.41
N ARG A 155 -5.86 3.91 -20.49
CA ARG A 155 -5.63 5.30 -20.05
C ARG A 155 -5.36 5.36 -18.55
N SER A 156 -6.12 4.60 -17.76
CA SER A 156 -5.96 4.55 -16.30
C SER A 156 -4.62 3.95 -15.89
N VAL A 157 -4.20 2.85 -16.50
CA VAL A 157 -2.87 2.24 -16.31
C VAL A 157 -1.77 3.23 -16.70
N ALA A 158 -1.91 3.93 -17.83
CA ALA A 158 -0.94 4.94 -18.25
C ALA A 158 -0.86 6.14 -17.28
N ALA A 159 -1.97 6.54 -16.68
CA ALA A 159 -1.98 7.58 -15.66
C ALA A 159 -1.28 7.10 -14.36
N ALA A 160 -1.54 5.86 -13.94
CA ALA A 160 -0.86 5.24 -12.79
C ALA A 160 0.66 5.11 -13.02
N ALA A 161 1.08 4.69 -14.23
CA ALA A 161 2.50 4.58 -14.60
C ALA A 161 3.25 5.93 -14.56
N GLY A 162 2.52 7.04 -14.63
CA GLY A 162 3.08 8.40 -14.47
C GLY A 162 3.46 8.76 -13.04
N ILE A 163 3.03 8.00 -12.04
CA ILE A 163 3.27 8.30 -10.62
C ILE A 163 4.00 7.18 -9.86
N THR A 164 3.98 5.94 -10.36
CA THR A 164 4.63 4.80 -9.72
C THR A 164 5.03 3.73 -10.73
N ARG A 165 5.96 2.85 -10.33
CA ARG A 165 6.30 1.61 -11.05
C ARG A 165 5.45 0.41 -10.60
N GLU A 166 4.76 0.53 -9.47
CA GLU A 166 3.89 -0.51 -8.89
C GLU A 166 2.46 -0.35 -9.42
N VAL A 167 2.28 -0.56 -10.72
CA VAL A 167 1.00 -0.37 -11.40
C VAL A 167 0.22 -1.68 -11.45
N THR A 168 -1.05 -1.63 -11.04
CA THR A 168 -1.98 -2.76 -11.04
C THR A 168 -3.06 -2.59 -12.10
N PHE A 169 -3.21 -3.57 -12.97
CA PHE A 169 -4.36 -3.71 -13.83
C PHE A 169 -5.50 -4.38 -13.06
N LEU A 170 -6.61 -3.67 -12.88
CA LEU A 170 -7.82 -4.12 -12.18
C LEU A 170 -9.06 -4.04 -13.08
N GLY A 171 -9.00 -4.58 -14.30
CA GLY A 171 -10.18 -4.66 -15.18
C GLY A 171 -11.33 -5.47 -14.56
N ALA A 172 -11.00 -6.45 -13.72
CA ALA A 172 -11.97 -7.25 -12.98
C ALA A 172 -12.37 -6.61 -11.64
N HIS A 173 -12.78 -5.34 -11.64
CA HIS A 173 -13.25 -4.64 -10.45
C HIS A 173 -14.75 -4.85 -10.25
N VAL A 174 -15.58 -4.56 -11.25
CA VAL A 174 -17.01 -4.92 -11.30
C VAL A 174 -17.40 -5.15 -12.76
N VAL A 175 -18.50 -5.88 -12.97
CA VAL A 175 -19.09 -5.99 -14.31
C VAL A 175 -19.84 -4.69 -14.62
N PRO A 176 -19.47 -3.96 -15.70
CA PRO A 176 -20.14 -2.72 -16.05
C PRO A 176 -21.54 -2.99 -16.65
N PRO A 177 -22.44 -1.99 -16.62
CA PRO A 177 -23.84 -2.17 -17.01
C PRO A 177 -24.05 -2.74 -18.42
N GLU A 178 -23.18 -2.42 -19.35
CA GLU A 178 -23.23 -2.91 -20.73
C GLU A 178 -23.01 -4.41 -20.87
N PHE A 179 -22.47 -5.07 -19.83
CA PHE A 179 -22.23 -6.51 -19.78
C PHE A 179 -23.08 -7.26 -18.71
N GLU A 180 -24.05 -6.59 -18.07
CA GLU A 180 -24.88 -7.23 -17.03
C GLU A 180 -25.67 -8.45 -17.56
N SER A 181 -26.03 -8.45 -18.85
CA SER A 181 -26.72 -9.59 -19.47
C SER A 181 -25.78 -10.74 -19.88
N ASP A 182 -24.48 -10.50 -19.95
CA ASP A 182 -23.46 -11.48 -20.31
C ASP A 182 -22.14 -11.19 -19.57
N PRO A 183 -22.06 -11.50 -18.26
CA PRO A 183 -20.83 -11.30 -17.48
C PRO A 183 -19.66 -12.12 -18.00
N GLY A 184 -19.91 -13.28 -18.62
CA GLY A 184 -18.86 -14.12 -19.21
C GLY A 184 -18.11 -13.41 -20.35
N ALA A 185 -18.83 -12.70 -21.23
CA ALA A 185 -18.20 -11.90 -22.27
C ALA A 185 -17.33 -10.76 -21.70
N TYR A 186 -17.68 -10.23 -20.50
CA TYR A 186 -16.82 -9.26 -19.83
C TYR A 186 -15.53 -9.90 -19.29
N VAL A 187 -15.60 -11.09 -18.72
CA VAL A 187 -14.42 -11.86 -18.28
C VAL A 187 -13.50 -12.14 -19.48
N ASP A 188 -14.05 -12.54 -20.61
CA ASP A 188 -13.30 -12.75 -21.84
C ASP A 188 -12.61 -11.46 -22.34
N LEU A 189 -13.32 -10.31 -22.24
CA LEU A 189 -12.75 -9.00 -22.57
C LEU A 189 -11.59 -8.65 -21.64
N VAL A 190 -11.74 -8.85 -20.33
CA VAL A 190 -10.69 -8.60 -19.31
C VAL A 190 -9.48 -9.50 -19.56
N CYS A 191 -9.70 -10.81 -19.76
CA CYS A 191 -8.62 -11.79 -19.95
C CYS A 191 -7.93 -11.66 -21.32
N GLY A 192 -8.55 -11.03 -22.29
CA GLY A 192 -8.04 -10.92 -23.67
C GLY A 192 -7.62 -9.50 -24.06
N PRO A 193 -8.45 -8.76 -24.83
CA PRO A 193 -8.06 -7.47 -25.39
C PRO A 193 -7.68 -6.42 -24.34
N MET A 194 -8.36 -6.38 -23.19
CA MET A 194 -8.10 -5.40 -22.14
C MET A 194 -6.76 -5.67 -21.47
N LEU A 195 -6.49 -6.93 -21.10
CA LEU A 195 -5.19 -7.36 -20.56
C LEU A 195 -4.06 -7.05 -21.56
N ALA A 196 -4.23 -7.38 -22.83
CA ALA A 196 -3.21 -7.11 -23.85
C ALA A 196 -2.87 -5.60 -23.97
N ALA A 197 -3.86 -4.72 -23.79
CA ALA A 197 -3.66 -3.29 -23.83
C ALA A 197 -3.00 -2.71 -22.55
N CYS A 198 -3.21 -3.34 -21.40
CA CYS A 198 -2.76 -2.85 -20.10
C CYS A 198 -1.45 -3.46 -19.61
N ALA A 199 -1.21 -4.75 -19.88
CA ALA A 199 -0.06 -5.50 -19.39
C ALA A 199 1.32 -4.86 -19.67
N PRO A 200 1.57 -4.19 -20.82
CA PRO A 200 2.89 -3.58 -21.07
C PRO A 200 3.33 -2.51 -20.05
N GLN A 201 2.40 -1.92 -19.31
CA GLN A 201 2.67 -0.88 -18.31
C GLN A 201 2.28 -1.30 -16.88
N ALA A 202 1.70 -2.50 -16.71
CA ALA A 202 1.33 -3.05 -15.42
C ALA A 202 2.40 -4.02 -14.91
N ARG A 203 2.56 -4.08 -13.61
CA ARG A 203 3.34 -5.11 -12.90
C ARG A 203 2.45 -6.17 -12.28
N TRP A 204 1.23 -5.78 -11.93
CA TRP A 204 0.29 -6.57 -11.15
C TRP A 204 -1.03 -6.75 -11.90
N ILE A 205 -1.68 -7.89 -11.65
CA ILE A 205 -3.08 -8.13 -11.98
C ILE A 205 -3.85 -8.35 -10.69
N ASP A 206 -5.05 -7.77 -10.62
CA ASP A 206 -5.91 -7.85 -9.45
C ASP A 206 -7.35 -8.18 -9.87
N VAL A 207 -8.11 -8.77 -8.95
CA VAL A 207 -9.52 -9.10 -9.12
C VAL A 207 -10.28 -8.86 -7.83
N PHE A 208 -11.47 -8.28 -7.93
CA PHE A 208 -12.40 -8.14 -6.82
C PHE A 208 -13.21 -9.43 -6.68
N CYS A 209 -12.66 -10.41 -5.92
CA CYS A 209 -13.28 -11.69 -5.67
C CYS A 209 -14.27 -11.58 -4.51
N GLU A 210 -15.48 -11.10 -4.80
CA GLU A 210 -16.47 -10.79 -3.77
C GLU A 210 -17.90 -11.00 -4.28
N ARG A 211 -18.82 -11.17 -3.36
CA ARG A 211 -20.24 -11.32 -3.66
C ARG A 211 -20.79 -10.08 -4.36
N GLY A 212 -21.30 -10.25 -5.57
CA GLY A 212 -21.80 -9.16 -6.41
C GLY A 212 -20.76 -8.54 -7.33
N ALA A 213 -19.53 -9.07 -7.35
CA ALA A 213 -18.49 -8.75 -8.31
C ALA A 213 -18.07 -10.03 -9.06
N PHE A 214 -16.93 -10.65 -8.77
CA PHE A 214 -16.47 -11.85 -9.46
C PHE A 214 -16.45 -13.07 -8.53
N GLY A 215 -16.92 -14.21 -9.03
CA GLY A 215 -16.85 -15.50 -8.35
C GLY A 215 -15.46 -16.13 -8.45
N ALA A 216 -15.25 -17.25 -7.73
CA ALA A 216 -13.96 -17.92 -7.66
C ALA A 216 -13.43 -18.39 -9.03
N ASP A 217 -14.30 -18.91 -9.90
CA ASP A 217 -13.88 -19.43 -11.20
C ASP A 217 -13.49 -18.29 -12.16
N GLU A 218 -14.25 -17.21 -12.17
CA GLU A 218 -13.95 -15.99 -12.92
C GLU A 218 -12.64 -15.34 -12.44
N ALA A 219 -12.50 -15.22 -11.12
CA ALA A 219 -11.27 -14.68 -10.51
C ALA A 219 -10.06 -15.55 -10.84
N ARG A 220 -10.19 -16.88 -10.79
CA ARG A 220 -9.12 -17.81 -11.19
C ARG A 220 -8.72 -17.63 -12.65
N ALA A 221 -9.69 -17.46 -13.56
CA ALA A 221 -9.44 -17.22 -14.98
C ALA A 221 -8.68 -15.91 -15.20
N VAL A 222 -9.08 -14.81 -14.55
CA VAL A 222 -8.42 -13.50 -14.62
C VAL A 222 -6.97 -13.57 -14.14
N LEU A 223 -6.74 -14.17 -12.96
CA LEU A 223 -5.39 -14.29 -12.39
C LEU A 223 -4.49 -15.18 -13.27
N ALA A 224 -5.03 -16.26 -13.80
CA ALA A 224 -4.29 -17.16 -14.71
C ALA A 224 -3.89 -16.44 -16.01
N ALA A 225 -4.80 -15.66 -16.61
CA ALA A 225 -4.52 -14.84 -17.79
C ALA A 225 -3.42 -13.80 -17.51
N GLY A 226 -3.51 -13.09 -16.39
CA GLY A 226 -2.49 -12.12 -15.96
C GLY A 226 -1.12 -12.75 -15.78
N ARG A 227 -1.04 -13.90 -15.11
CA ARG A 227 0.22 -14.64 -14.94
C ARG A 227 0.81 -15.07 -16.29
N ALA A 228 -0.02 -15.53 -17.22
CA ALA A 228 0.41 -15.88 -18.57
C ALA A 228 0.96 -14.67 -19.35
N ALA A 229 0.48 -13.46 -19.03
CA ALA A 229 0.98 -12.19 -19.56
C ALA A 229 2.20 -11.63 -18.77
N GLY A 230 2.71 -12.35 -17.77
CA GLY A 230 3.87 -11.94 -16.96
C GLY A 230 3.55 -11.04 -15.76
N LEU A 231 2.28 -10.83 -15.42
CA LEU A 231 1.86 -10.05 -14.27
C LEU A 231 1.82 -10.91 -12.99
N MET A 232 2.12 -10.30 -11.86
CA MET A 232 2.01 -10.95 -10.55
C MET A 232 0.60 -10.75 -9.99
N PRO A 233 -0.06 -11.79 -9.43
CA PRO A 233 -1.42 -11.70 -8.92
C PRO A 233 -1.52 -11.01 -7.56
N ARG A 234 -2.65 -10.33 -7.36
CA ARG A 234 -3.18 -9.77 -6.12
C ARG A 234 -4.68 -10.05 -6.09
N VAL A 235 -5.32 -10.00 -4.93
CA VAL A 235 -6.76 -10.26 -4.82
C VAL A 235 -7.39 -9.35 -3.76
N HIS A 236 -8.44 -8.59 -4.14
CA HIS A 236 -9.38 -8.06 -3.16
C HIS A 236 -10.22 -9.21 -2.63
N ALA A 237 -10.14 -9.50 -1.35
CA ALA A 237 -10.65 -10.73 -0.76
C ALA A 237 -11.39 -10.50 0.56
N ASN A 238 -12.56 -11.10 0.70
CA ASN A 238 -13.34 -11.17 1.94
C ASN A 238 -13.61 -9.81 2.59
N GLN A 239 -13.88 -8.78 1.77
CA GLN A 239 -14.18 -7.41 2.21
C GLN A 239 -15.60 -7.26 2.75
N LEU A 240 -16.60 -7.89 2.07
CA LEU A 240 -18.02 -7.71 2.35
C LEU A 240 -18.64 -8.90 3.10
N GLY A 241 -17.90 -9.99 3.23
CA GLY A 241 -18.32 -11.21 3.92
C GLY A 241 -17.31 -12.33 3.74
N PRO A 242 -17.50 -13.46 4.45
CA PRO A 242 -16.71 -14.67 4.19
C PRO A 242 -16.90 -15.14 2.75
N GLY A 243 -15.79 -15.44 2.08
CA GLY A 243 -15.76 -15.82 0.67
C GLY A 243 -14.54 -16.65 0.30
N PRO A 244 -14.39 -17.06 -0.96
CA PRO A 244 -13.27 -17.87 -1.43
C PRO A 244 -12.01 -17.08 -1.71
N GLY A 245 -12.04 -15.73 -1.64
CA GLY A 245 -11.01 -14.83 -2.17
C GLY A 245 -9.63 -15.04 -1.54
N VAL A 246 -9.58 -15.24 -0.22
CA VAL A 246 -8.30 -15.44 0.50
C VAL A 246 -7.64 -16.77 0.10
N GLN A 247 -8.42 -17.87 0.11
CA GLN A 247 -7.89 -19.18 -0.29
C GLN A 247 -7.47 -19.20 -1.76
N LEU A 248 -8.23 -18.53 -2.64
CA LEU A 248 -7.87 -18.35 -4.03
C LEU A 248 -6.58 -17.55 -4.19
N ALA A 249 -6.38 -16.48 -3.39
CA ALA A 249 -5.13 -15.72 -3.42
C ALA A 249 -3.92 -16.59 -3.09
N VAL A 250 -4.03 -17.42 -2.05
CA VAL A 250 -2.96 -18.37 -1.68
C VAL A 250 -2.77 -19.43 -2.76
N GLU A 251 -3.83 -20.03 -3.29
CA GLU A 251 -3.79 -21.01 -4.40
C GLU A 251 -3.09 -20.42 -5.63
N ALA A 252 -3.41 -19.18 -5.99
CA ALA A 252 -2.81 -18.49 -7.12
C ALA A 252 -1.36 -18.03 -6.86
N GLY A 253 -0.81 -18.18 -5.67
CA GLY A 253 0.49 -17.62 -5.28
C GLY A 253 0.50 -16.10 -5.37
N ALA A 254 -0.60 -15.44 -5.02
CA ALA A 254 -0.73 -14.00 -5.04
C ALA A 254 0.24 -13.34 -4.06
N ALA A 255 0.73 -12.16 -4.41
CA ALA A 255 1.61 -11.39 -3.54
C ALA A 255 0.87 -10.94 -2.28
N SER A 256 -0.41 -10.58 -2.42
CA SER A 256 -1.26 -10.22 -1.29
C SER A 256 -2.73 -10.66 -1.50
N ALA A 257 -3.42 -10.86 -0.37
CA ALA A 257 -4.85 -10.86 -0.24
C ALA A 257 -5.21 -9.57 0.52
N ASP A 258 -5.96 -8.70 -0.13
CA ASP A 258 -6.21 -7.35 0.36
C ASP A 258 -7.62 -7.25 0.98
N HIS A 259 -7.83 -6.43 2.00
CA HIS A 259 -8.95 -6.32 2.94
C HIS A 259 -8.94 -7.36 4.05
N CYS A 260 -9.21 -8.62 3.78
CA CYS A 260 -9.23 -9.70 4.79
C CYS A 260 -10.12 -9.38 6.01
N THR A 261 -11.24 -8.66 5.81
CA THR A 261 -12.12 -8.20 6.89
C THR A 261 -12.85 -9.38 7.53
N TYR A 262 -13.30 -10.35 6.71
CA TYR A 262 -14.10 -11.50 7.17
C TYR A 262 -13.36 -12.82 6.94
N LEU A 263 -12.51 -13.21 7.87
CA LEU A 263 -11.68 -14.41 7.79
C LEU A 263 -12.28 -15.60 8.55
N THR A 264 -12.28 -16.76 7.91
CA THR A 264 -12.52 -18.07 8.56
C THR A 264 -11.20 -18.62 9.13
N ASP A 265 -11.27 -19.72 9.92
CA ASP A 265 -10.07 -20.42 10.39
C ASP A 265 -9.24 -20.96 9.21
N ALA A 266 -9.92 -21.51 8.20
CA ALA A 266 -9.28 -22.03 7.00
C ALA A 266 -8.54 -20.95 6.19
N ASP A 267 -9.02 -19.70 6.20
CA ASP A 267 -8.33 -18.58 5.54
C ASP A 267 -7.05 -18.21 6.27
N VAL A 268 -7.08 -18.17 7.61
CA VAL A 268 -5.90 -17.90 8.43
C VAL A 268 -4.86 -19.01 8.27
N ASP A 269 -5.29 -20.28 8.32
CA ASP A 269 -4.43 -21.44 8.12
C ASP A 269 -3.78 -21.42 6.73
N ALA A 270 -4.53 -21.08 5.68
CA ALA A 270 -4.00 -20.96 4.33
C ALA A 270 -2.96 -19.84 4.19
N LEU A 271 -3.22 -18.65 4.76
CA LEU A 271 -2.27 -17.54 4.79
C LEU A 271 -0.99 -17.90 5.58
N ALA A 272 -1.13 -18.55 6.73
CA ALA A 272 0.00 -18.96 7.57
C ALA A 272 0.89 -20.02 6.88
N ALA A 273 0.31 -20.88 6.05
CA ALA A 273 1.04 -21.89 5.29
C ALA A 273 1.66 -21.35 3.99
N GLY A 274 1.32 -20.12 3.57
CA GLY A 274 1.72 -19.52 2.30
C GLY A 274 2.67 -18.33 2.47
N ALA A 275 3.03 -17.74 1.32
CA ALA A 275 3.81 -16.49 1.26
C ALA A 275 2.94 -15.27 0.87
N THR A 276 1.62 -15.43 0.82
CA THR A 276 0.67 -14.36 0.51
C THR A 276 0.54 -13.44 1.72
N VAL A 277 0.76 -12.14 1.52
CA VAL A 277 0.64 -11.13 2.58
C VAL A 277 -0.83 -10.78 2.79
N ALA A 278 -1.28 -10.70 4.03
CA ALA A 278 -2.58 -10.14 4.36
C ALA A 278 -2.47 -8.61 4.45
N THR A 279 -2.99 -7.89 3.46
CA THR A 279 -2.98 -6.42 3.47
C THR A 279 -4.29 -5.89 4.06
N LEU A 280 -4.21 -5.31 5.24
CA LEU A 280 -5.34 -4.76 5.98
C LEU A 280 -5.53 -3.28 5.65
N LEU A 281 -6.78 -2.84 5.55
CA LEU A 281 -7.16 -1.53 5.05
C LEU A 281 -8.03 -0.77 6.08
N PRO A 282 -7.48 -0.41 7.27
CA PRO A 282 -8.27 0.07 8.42
C PRO A 282 -9.08 1.35 8.13
N GLY A 283 -8.69 2.13 7.14
CA GLY A 283 -9.44 3.29 6.70
C GLY A 283 -10.76 2.93 6.02
N VAL A 284 -10.87 1.73 5.46
CA VAL A 284 -12.12 1.20 4.84
C VAL A 284 -13.16 0.93 5.92
N GLU A 285 -12.80 0.16 6.94
CA GLU A 285 -13.69 -0.18 8.05
C GLU A 285 -14.14 1.09 8.78
N PHE A 286 -13.21 2.03 9.01
CA PHE A 286 -13.55 3.35 9.57
C PHE A 286 -14.60 4.09 8.74
N SER A 287 -14.40 4.15 7.41
CA SER A 287 -15.27 4.94 6.53
C SER A 287 -16.58 4.23 6.19
N THR A 288 -16.62 2.90 6.24
CA THR A 288 -17.80 2.09 5.89
C THR A 288 -18.57 1.60 7.10
N ARG A 289 -18.06 1.79 8.32
CA ARG A 289 -18.60 1.25 9.57
C ARG A 289 -18.70 -0.27 9.59
N GLN A 290 -17.77 -0.94 8.93
CA GLN A 290 -17.61 -2.37 9.00
C GLN A 290 -16.80 -2.79 10.23
N PRO A 291 -16.91 -4.04 10.69
CA PRO A 291 -16.01 -4.55 11.73
C PRO A 291 -14.56 -4.55 11.21
N TYR A 292 -13.60 -4.28 12.10
CA TYR A 292 -12.19 -4.39 11.75
C TYR A 292 -11.74 -5.86 11.69
N PRO A 293 -10.82 -6.23 10.79
CA PRO A 293 -10.24 -7.57 10.77
C PRO A 293 -9.46 -7.87 12.05
N ASP A 294 -9.46 -9.12 12.51
CA ASP A 294 -8.68 -9.55 13.68
C ASP A 294 -7.20 -9.74 13.30
N ALA A 295 -6.47 -8.63 13.23
CA ALA A 295 -5.05 -8.63 12.89
C ALA A 295 -4.22 -9.40 13.93
N ARG A 296 -4.63 -9.40 15.20
CA ARG A 296 -3.92 -10.15 16.26
C ARG A 296 -3.91 -11.64 15.94
N ARG A 297 -5.04 -12.20 15.52
CA ARG A 297 -5.16 -13.60 15.11
C ARG A 297 -4.24 -13.94 13.92
N LEU A 298 -4.11 -13.05 12.95
CA LEU A 298 -3.18 -13.23 11.81
C LEU A 298 -1.73 -13.26 12.28
N LEU A 299 -1.31 -12.28 13.08
CA LEU A 299 0.05 -12.19 13.59
C LEU A 299 0.41 -13.38 14.50
N ASP A 300 -0.49 -13.79 15.39
CA ASP A 300 -0.29 -14.94 16.27
C ASP A 300 -0.18 -16.27 15.50
N ALA A 301 -0.78 -16.35 14.31
CA ALA A 301 -0.63 -17.46 13.36
C ALA A 301 0.64 -17.38 12.49
N GLY A 302 1.45 -16.31 12.62
CA GLY A 302 2.68 -16.13 11.85
C GLY A 302 2.46 -15.57 10.44
N VAL A 303 1.26 -15.04 10.14
CA VAL A 303 0.95 -14.43 8.85
C VAL A 303 1.68 -13.09 8.72
N THR A 304 2.30 -12.86 7.57
CA THR A 304 2.84 -11.54 7.24
C THR A 304 1.69 -10.56 6.97
N VAL A 305 1.64 -9.47 7.75
CA VAL A 305 0.59 -8.44 7.67
C VAL A 305 1.18 -7.15 7.09
N ALA A 306 0.46 -6.55 6.14
CA ALA A 306 0.69 -5.19 5.67
C ALA A 306 -0.50 -4.29 6.03
N ILE A 307 -0.25 -2.97 6.08
CA ILE A 307 -1.29 -1.94 6.17
C ILE A 307 -1.17 -1.03 4.95
N ALA A 308 -2.31 -0.70 4.34
CA ALA A 308 -2.38 0.22 3.23
C ALA A 308 -3.58 1.18 3.39
N THR A 309 -3.62 2.24 2.57
CA THR A 309 -4.66 3.27 2.70
C THR A 309 -5.96 2.90 2.00
N ASP A 310 -5.92 2.11 0.94
CA ASP A 310 -7.03 1.97 -0.01
C ASP A 310 -7.59 3.33 -0.44
N CYS A 311 -6.70 4.29 -0.73
CA CYS A 311 -7.11 5.65 -1.08
C CYS A 311 -7.97 5.62 -2.35
N ASN A 312 -9.29 5.76 -2.17
CA ASN A 312 -10.29 5.74 -3.23
C ASN A 312 -11.50 6.60 -2.86
N PRO A 313 -12.31 7.05 -3.83
CA PRO A 313 -13.40 7.98 -3.53
C PRO A 313 -14.61 7.32 -2.84
N GLY A 314 -14.70 5.99 -2.82
CA GLY A 314 -15.90 5.25 -2.40
C GLY A 314 -15.88 4.73 -0.97
N SER A 315 -14.91 3.92 -0.65
CA SER A 315 -14.80 3.21 0.64
C SER A 315 -13.79 3.86 1.60
N CYS A 316 -12.77 4.56 1.08
CA CYS A 316 -11.74 5.15 1.93
C CYS A 316 -11.00 6.31 1.22
N PHE A 317 -11.43 7.55 1.48
CA PHE A 317 -10.77 8.69 0.83
C PHE A 317 -9.77 9.35 1.78
N THR A 318 -8.73 8.60 2.16
CA THR A 318 -7.58 9.10 2.92
C THR A 318 -6.26 8.78 2.22
N SER A 319 -5.34 9.74 2.22
CA SER A 319 -3.95 9.60 1.78
C SER A 319 -2.99 9.43 2.98
N SER A 320 -3.53 9.25 4.19
CA SER A 320 -2.75 9.29 5.43
C SER A 320 -2.43 7.91 5.97
N MET A 321 -1.22 7.41 5.69
CA MET A 321 -0.69 6.22 6.35
C MET A 321 -0.59 6.39 7.88
N PRO A 322 -0.22 7.56 8.46
CA PRO A 322 -0.29 7.78 9.90
C PRO A 322 -1.67 7.53 10.52
N LEU A 323 -2.77 7.89 9.82
CA LEU A 323 -4.12 7.57 10.28
C LEU A 323 -4.37 6.04 10.26
N CYS A 324 -3.96 5.35 9.21
CA CYS A 324 -4.10 3.90 9.10
C CYS A 324 -3.32 3.17 10.21
N ILE A 325 -2.11 3.62 10.53
CA ILE A 325 -1.31 3.12 11.66
C ILE A 325 -2.07 3.32 12.98
N ALA A 326 -2.61 4.52 13.22
CA ALA A 326 -3.35 4.81 14.45
C ALA A 326 -4.60 3.92 14.60
N LEU A 327 -5.36 3.71 13.52
CA LEU A 327 -6.52 2.82 13.48
C LEU A 327 -6.12 1.36 13.72
N ALA A 328 -5.04 0.88 13.13
CA ALA A 328 -4.56 -0.48 13.32
C ALA A 328 -4.16 -0.76 14.77
N VAL A 329 -3.46 0.18 15.41
CA VAL A 329 -3.13 0.08 16.83
C VAL A 329 -4.39 0.09 17.70
N ARG A 330 -5.31 1.02 17.43
CA ARG A 330 -6.48 1.24 18.25
C ARG A 330 -7.54 0.15 18.10
N GLU A 331 -7.85 -0.22 16.88
CA GLU A 331 -9.02 -1.05 16.56
C GLU A 331 -8.65 -2.51 16.22
N MET A 332 -7.44 -2.75 15.68
CA MET A 332 -7.01 -4.09 15.27
C MET A 332 -6.02 -4.73 16.27
N ARG A 333 -5.76 -4.08 17.41
CA ARG A 333 -4.91 -4.58 18.51
C ARG A 333 -3.45 -4.85 18.11
N LEU A 334 -2.92 -4.13 17.11
CA LEU A 334 -1.50 -4.13 16.83
C LEU A 334 -0.77 -3.29 17.90
N THR A 335 0.44 -3.70 18.26
CA THR A 335 1.38 -2.81 18.94
C THR A 335 1.81 -1.69 18.00
N THR A 336 2.34 -0.59 18.53
CA THR A 336 2.87 0.51 17.69
C THR A 336 4.00 0.03 16.78
N GLN A 337 4.79 -0.92 17.24
CA GLN A 337 5.88 -1.54 16.49
C GLN A 337 5.36 -2.36 15.31
N GLU A 338 4.40 -3.26 15.56
CA GLU A 338 3.77 -4.09 14.52
C GLU A 338 3.07 -3.23 13.46
N ALA A 339 2.37 -2.16 13.86
CA ALA A 339 1.68 -1.29 12.91
C ALA A 339 2.65 -0.50 12.03
N VAL A 340 3.77 0.00 12.57
CA VAL A 340 4.81 0.67 11.79
C VAL A 340 5.52 -0.33 10.87
N TRP A 341 5.84 -1.54 11.36
CA TRP A 341 6.41 -2.58 10.53
C TRP A 341 5.48 -2.94 9.36
N ALA A 342 4.18 -3.13 9.62
CA ALA A 342 3.17 -3.45 8.60
C ALA A 342 3.00 -2.33 7.55
N ALA A 343 3.17 -1.05 7.95
CA ALA A 343 3.09 0.11 7.05
C ALA A 343 4.40 0.41 6.28
N THR A 344 5.47 -0.33 6.56
CA THR A 344 6.79 -0.16 5.95
C THR A 344 7.26 -1.48 5.32
N ALA A 345 7.95 -2.34 6.07
CA ALA A 345 8.43 -3.65 5.61
C ALA A 345 7.27 -4.57 5.16
N GLY A 346 6.15 -4.59 5.88
CA GLY A 346 4.97 -5.36 5.49
C GLY A 346 4.42 -4.95 4.11
N GLY A 347 4.28 -3.63 3.87
CA GLY A 347 3.91 -3.09 2.56
C GLY A 347 4.91 -3.47 1.47
N ALA A 348 6.21 -3.43 1.78
CA ALA A 348 7.28 -3.85 0.86
C ALA A 348 7.17 -5.35 0.52
N HIS A 349 6.87 -6.21 1.50
CA HIS A 349 6.59 -7.64 1.27
C HIS A 349 5.39 -7.84 0.35
N ALA A 350 4.30 -7.09 0.54
CA ALA A 350 3.12 -7.14 -0.33
C ALA A 350 3.41 -6.69 -1.77
N LEU A 351 4.44 -5.87 -1.97
CA LEU A 351 4.93 -5.44 -3.29
C LEU A 351 6.12 -6.28 -3.82
N ARG A 352 6.54 -7.33 -3.09
CA ARG A 352 7.73 -8.10 -3.46
C ARG A 352 8.94 -7.18 -3.74
N ARG A 353 9.13 -6.15 -2.89
CA ARG A 353 10.24 -5.20 -2.90
C ARG A 353 11.15 -5.47 -1.71
N ALA A 354 12.42 -5.79 -2.00
CA ALA A 354 13.44 -6.04 -0.99
C ALA A 354 14.36 -4.83 -0.74
N ASP A 355 14.10 -3.74 -1.42
CA ASP A 355 14.95 -2.54 -1.43
C ASP A 355 14.32 -1.32 -0.75
N VAL A 356 13.08 -1.43 -0.26
CA VAL A 356 12.31 -0.38 0.41
C VAL A 356 11.65 -0.90 1.70
N GLY A 357 11.10 0.00 2.52
CA GLY A 357 10.42 -0.36 3.78
C GLY A 357 11.35 -0.69 4.94
N HIS A 358 12.66 -0.58 4.75
CA HIS A 358 13.69 -0.75 5.77
C HIS A 358 14.88 0.20 5.51
N LEU A 359 15.74 0.40 6.53
CA LEU A 359 16.95 1.23 6.47
C LEU A 359 18.22 0.39 6.74
N GLY A 360 18.22 -0.86 6.31
CA GLY A 360 19.40 -1.71 6.25
C GLY A 360 20.36 -1.25 5.15
N VAL A 361 21.65 -1.58 5.27
CA VAL A 361 22.68 -1.23 4.28
C VAL A 361 22.29 -1.73 2.88
N GLY A 362 22.37 -0.87 1.89
CA GLY A 362 22.01 -1.14 0.50
C GLY A 362 20.54 -0.86 0.15
N ALA A 363 19.66 -0.64 1.13
CA ALA A 363 18.28 -0.22 0.88
C ALA A 363 18.21 1.15 0.21
N SER A 364 17.10 1.45 -0.46
CA SER A 364 16.78 2.82 -0.88
C SER A 364 16.76 3.73 0.34
N ALA A 365 17.39 4.89 0.23
CA ALA A 365 17.37 5.89 1.29
C ALA A 365 16.03 6.65 1.32
N ASP A 366 14.96 5.88 1.48
CA ASP A 366 13.58 6.33 1.65
C ASP A 366 13.28 6.42 3.13
N LEU A 367 13.27 7.61 3.69
CA LEU A 367 13.13 7.81 5.14
C LEU A 367 12.29 9.02 5.48
N ILE A 368 11.71 8.99 6.67
CA ILE A 368 10.92 10.08 7.23
C ILE A 368 11.45 10.51 8.59
N LEU A 369 11.44 11.81 8.83
CA LEU A 369 11.68 12.40 10.15
C LEU A 369 10.33 12.75 10.78
N LEU A 370 10.08 12.26 11.99
CA LEU A 370 8.90 12.63 12.75
C LEU A 370 9.10 13.92 13.53
N ASP A 371 8.03 14.68 13.74
CA ASP A 371 7.94 15.74 14.74
C ASP A 371 7.62 15.13 16.12
N GLY A 372 8.52 14.28 16.59
CA GLY A 372 8.39 13.54 17.83
C GLY A 372 9.57 12.59 18.07
N PRO A 373 9.79 12.19 19.34
CA PRO A 373 10.97 11.41 19.74
C PRO A 373 10.85 9.91 19.45
N SER A 374 9.69 9.40 19.06
CA SER A 374 9.46 7.96 18.90
C SER A 374 8.39 7.65 17.86
N HIS A 375 8.52 6.48 17.19
CA HIS A 375 7.51 5.93 16.28
C HIS A 375 6.11 5.82 16.92
N ALA A 376 6.04 5.62 18.23
CA ALA A 376 4.77 5.51 18.96
C ALA A 376 3.88 6.76 18.82
N TYR A 377 4.46 7.92 18.51
CA TYR A 377 3.73 9.17 18.32
C TYR A 377 2.72 9.09 17.17
N LEU A 378 2.96 8.27 16.17
CA LEU A 378 2.02 8.04 15.06
C LEU A 378 0.64 7.57 15.53
N ALA A 379 0.61 6.70 16.55
CA ALA A 379 -0.65 6.26 17.17
C ALA A 379 -1.05 7.07 18.41
N TYR A 380 -0.07 7.58 19.16
CA TYR A 380 -0.31 8.34 20.39
C TYR A 380 -0.89 9.74 20.14
N ARG A 381 -0.51 10.39 19.05
CA ARG A 381 -0.98 11.73 18.64
C ARG A 381 -1.68 11.71 17.28
N PRO A 382 -2.78 10.94 17.11
CA PRO A 382 -3.44 10.80 15.82
C PRO A 382 -4.04 12.14 15.34
N GLY A 383 -4.07 12.35 14.04
CA GLY A 383 -4.72 13.50 13.40
C GLY A 383 -3.91 14.81 13.44
N VAL A 384 -2.67 14.79 13.92
CA VAL A 384 -1.77 15.95 13.80
C VAL A 384 -0.70 15.69 12.74
N PRO A 385 -0.16 16.71 12.06
CA PRO A 385 0.92 16.54 11.09
C PRO A 385 2.21 16.18 11.82
N LEU A 386 2.58 14.90 11.79
CA LEU A 386 3.77 14.38 12.48
C LEU A 386 4.95 14.15 11.52
N ILE A 387 4.75 14.22 10.21
CA ILE A 387 5.83 14.05 9.23
C ILE A 387 6.48 15.40 8.99
N ALA A 388 7.69 15.58 9.51
CA ALA A 388 8.44 16.84 9.40
C ALA A 388 9.24 16.92 8.09
N THR A 389 9.88 15.81 7.71
CA THR A 389 10.71 15.72 6.50
C THR A 389 10.57 14.34 5.87
N VAL A 390 10.60 14.29 4.55
CA VAL A 390 10.61 13.06 3.77
C VAL A 390 11.77 13.10 2.79
N TRP A 391 12.60 12.06 2.80
CA TRP A 391 13.60 11.79 1.77
C TRP A 391 13.15 10.59 0.93
N ARG A 392 13.40 10.66 -0.36
CA ARG A 392 13.21 9.56 -1.29
C ARG A 392 14.45 9.39 -2.14
N GLU A 393 15.01 8.19 -2.14
CA GLU A 393 16.29 7.91 -2.80
C GLU A 393 17.40 8.89 -2.35
N GLY A 394 17.39 9.25 -1.04
CA GLY A 394 18.35 10.16 -0.42
C GLY A 394 18.09 11.65 -0.64
N GLU A 395 17.20 12.02 -1.54
CA GLU A 395 16.90 13.41 -1.88
C GLU A 395 15.71 13.94 -1.07
N LEU A 396 15.77 15.22 -0.67
CA LEU A 396 14.65 15.88 0.00
C LEU A 396 13.42 15.91 -0.91
N ALA A 397 12.38 15.18 -0.54
CA ALA A 397 11.16 15.03 -1.33
C ALA A 397 9.97 15.83 -0.78
N ALA A 398 9.90 16.06 0.53
CA ALA A 398 8.89 16.91 1.17
C ALA A 398 9.39 17.44 2.52
N GLY A 399 8.82 18.56 2.97
CA GLY A 399 9.23 19.23 4.21
C GLY A 399 10.45 20.14 4.01
N ALA A 400 11.22 20.31 5.07
CA ALA A 400 12.46 21.10 5.04
C ALA A 400 13.62 20.26 5.61
N MET A 401 14.83 20.53 5.14
CA MET A 401 16.04 19.92 5.73
C MET A 401 16.11 20.31 7.21
N PRO A 402 16.33 19.33 8.10
CA PRO A 402 16.54 19.65 9.50
C PRO A 402 17.86 20.42 9.65
N THR A 403 17.77 21.54 10.34
CA THR A 403 18.95 22.40 10.67
C THR A 403 19.29 22.22 12.14
N ALA A 404 20.59 22.26 12.43
CA ALA A 404 21.12 22.23 13.79
C ALA A 404 20.61 23.39 14.66
#